data_99fe20cb873f8cd5a79e87b329ad5709
#
_entry.id   99fe20cb873f8cd5a79e87b329ad5709
#
_cell.length_a   1.000
_cell.length_b   1.000
_cell.length_c   1.000
_cell.angle_alpha   90.00
_cell.angle_beta   90.00
_cell.angle_gamma   90.00
#
_symmetry.space_group_name_H-M   'P 1'
#
loop_
_entity.id
_entity.type
_entity.pdbx_description
1 polymer ?
#
loop_
_entity_poly.entity_id
_entity_poly.type
_entity_poly.pdbx_seq_one_letter_code
_entity_poly.pdbx_strand_id
1 'polypeptide(L)'
;SQPVAFPAAQQFSGGNGFSVVFGDWEDIRPVLEENREKILSQQVENDARNSAIPLLDKKDIHARIEPGAIIREQVQIGDNAVIMMGAVINIGAVIGEGTMIDMGAVLGGRAMVGKRCHIGAGAVLAGVVEPPSATPVVVEDNVLIGANAVVIEGVRIGEGSVVAAGSVVIEDVAPGMVVAGVPALSLIHISEPTRQAEISY
;
A
#
# COMPACT_ATOMS: atom_id res chain seq x y z
N SER A 1 -6.06 34.45 -33.26
CA SER A 1 -6.03 33.04 -33.70
C SER A 1 -6.97 32.21 -32.84
N GLN A 2 -7.70 31.30 -33.44
CA GLN A 2 -8.49 30.35 -32.65
C GLN A 2 -7.56 29.47 -31.81
N PRO A 3 -7.93 29.16 -30.55
CA PRO A 3 -7.13 28.28 -29.72
C PRO A 3 -7.01 26.91 -30.36
N VAL A 4 -5.86 26.25 -30.15
CA VAL A 4 -5.66 24.85 -30.56
C VAL A 4 -6.63 23.98 -29.79
N ALA A 5 -7.38 23.13 -30.50
CA ALA A 5 -8.35 22.21 -29.91
C ALA A 5 -7.73 20.83 -29.65
N PHE A 6 -8.01 20.23 -28.48
CA PHE A 6 -7.58 18.90 -28.08
C PHE A 6 -8.81 17.99 -27.91
N PRO A 7 -9.30 17.36 -29.00
CA PRO A 7 -10.60 16.68 -29.01
C PRO A 7 -10.68 15.46 -28.11
N ALA A 8 -9.56 14.80 -27.82
CA ALA A 8 -9.49 13.62 -26.96
C ALA A 8 -9.04 13.95 -25.51
N ALA A 9 -8.91 15.25 -25.19
CA ALA A 9 -8.43 15.69 -23.88
C ALA A 9 -9.38 16.70 -23.25
N GLN A 10 -9.33 16.85 -21.94
CA GLN A 10 -10.08 17.88 -21.23
C GLN A 10 -9.32 19.20 -21.32
N GLN A 11 -9.92 20.18 -21.99
CA GLN A 11 -9.30 21.49 -22.23
C GLN A 11 -10.05 22.60 -21.49
N PHE A 12 -9.31 23.43 -20.77
CA PHE A 12 -9.77 24.66 -20.14
C PHE A 12 -9.06 25.84 -20.79
N SER A 13 -9.79 26.67 -21.51
CA SER A 13 -9.23 27.82 -22.20
C SER A 13 -9.56 29.10 -21.45
N GLY A 14 -8.53 29.89 -21.19
CA GLY A 14 -8.64 31.25 -20.63
C GLY A 14 -8.61 32.32 -21.74
N GLY A 15 -8.76 33.61 -21.33
CA GLY A 15 -8.49 34.74 -22.23
C GLY A 15 -7.02 34.74 -22.69
N ASN A 16 -6.76 35.44 -23.77
CA ASN A 16 -5.41 35.66 -24.34
C ASN A 16 -4.70 34.40 -24.90
N GLY A 17 -5.44 33.37 -25.31
CA GLY A 17 -4.86 32.20 -25.97
C GLY A 17 -4.15 31.19 -25.01
N PHE A 18 -4.39 31.34 -23.71
CA PHE A 18 -3.94 30.35 -22.72
C PHE A 18 -4.90 29.18 -22.60
N SER A 19 -4.38 27.97 -22.54
CA SER A 19 -5.17 26.76 -22.27
C SER A 19 -4.40 25.81 -21.32
N VAL A 20 -5.14 25.18 -20.43
CA VAL A 20 -4.68 24.02 -19.63
C VAL A 20 -5.35 22.78 -20.18
N VAL A 21 -4.58 21.75 -20.45
CA VAL A 21 -5.05 20.51 -21.07
C VAL A 21 -4.67 19.33 -20.20
N PHE A 22 -5.65 18.46 -19.89
CA PHE A 22 -5.46 17.23 -19.16
C PHE A 22 -5.87 16.06 -20.04
N GLY A 23 -5.03 15.05 -20.16
CA GLY A 23 -5.32 13.87 -20.97
C GLY A 23 -4.10 12.97 -21.13
N ASP A 24 -4.27 11.91 -21.87
CA ASP A 24 -3.19 10.98 -22.17
C ASP A 24 -2.19 11.60 -23.13
N TRP A 25 -0.90 11.35 -22.91
CA TRP A 25 0.17 11.91 -23.71
C TRP A 25 0.10 11.46 -25.17
N GLU A 26 -0.37 10.23 -25.41
CA GLU A 26 -0.57 9.71 -26.76
C GLU A 26 -1.58 10.49 -27.58
N ASP A 27 -2.58 11.08 -26.93
CA ASP A 27 -3.60 11.92 -27.56
C ASP A 27 -3.17 13.39 -27.68
N ILE A 28 -2.43 13.90 -26.70
CA ILE A 28 -2.00 15.30 -26.61
C ILE A 28 -0.82 15.58 -27.53
N ARG A 29 0.19 14.71 -27.54
CA ARG A 29 1.43 14.91 -28.29
C ARG A 29 1.22 15.17 -29.78
N PRO A 30 0.43 14.37 -30.52
CA PRO A 30 0.22 14.61 -31.95
C PRO A 30 -0.36 16.01 -32.24
N VAL A 31 -1.32 16.45 -31.42
CA VAL A 31 -1.95 17.77 -31.56
C VAL A 31 -0.94 18.91 -31.34
N LEU A 32 -0.04 18.75 -30.36
CA LEU A 32 1.04 19.71 -30.12
C LEU A 32 2.01 19.78 -31.30
N GLU A 33 2.39 18.63 -31.86
CA GLU A 33 3.30 18.54 -33.00
C GLU A 33 2.69 19.17 -34.28
N GLU A 34 1.43 18.86 -34.58
CA GLU A 34 0.71 19.40 -35.74
C GLU A 34 0.48 20.91 -35.66
N ASN A 35 0.36 21.45 -34.45
CA ASN A 35 0.06 22.87 -34.26
C ASN A 35 1.26 23.66 -33.71
N ARG A 36 2.47 23.14 -33.83
CA ARG A 36 3.70 23.74 -33.28
C ARG A 36 3.88 25.22 -33.67
N GLU A 37 3.53 25.60 -34.86
CA GLU A 37 3.65 27.01 -35.34
C GLU A 37 2.64 27.97 -34.68
N LYS A 38 1.56 27.45 -34.11
CA LYS A 38 0.53 28.23 -33.40
C LYS A 38 0.79 28.35 -31.91
N ILE A 39 1.70 27.53 -31.36
CA ILE A 39 1.99 27.45 -29.94
C ILE A 39 3.22 28.29 -29.61
N LEU A 40 3.03 29.38 -28.90
CA LEU A 40 4.12 30.29 -28.50
C LEU A 40 5.04 29.70 -27.45
N SER A 41 4.46 29.01 -26.50
CA SER A 41 5.18 28.29 -25.43
C SER A 41 4.30 27.18 -24.87
N GLN A 42 4.94 26.15 -24.32
CA GLN A 42 4.24 25.07 -23.63
C GLN A 42 5.07 24.58 -22.43
N GLN A 43 4.38 24.18 -21.40
CA GLN A 43 4.97 23.41 -20.30
C GLN A 43 4.15 22.13 -20.15
N VAL A 44 4.85 20.99 -20.10
CA VAL A 44 4.25 19.68 -19.91
C VAL A 44 4.66 19.17 -18.56
N GLU A 45 3.68 18.85 -17.72
CA GLU A 45 3.87 18.13 -16.48
C GLU A 45 3.36 16.71 -16.70
N ASN A 46 4.22 15.74 -16.43
CA ASN A 46 3.89 14.33 -16.60
C ASN A 46 3.98 13.63 -15.26
N ASP A 47 2.98 12.85 -14.94
CA ASP A 47 2.94 11.95 -13.80
C ASP A 47 4.08 10.88 -13.84
N ALA A 48 4.78 10.78 -14.97
CA ALA A 48 5.88 9.85 -15.19
C ALA A 48 5.50 8.36 -14.99
N ARG A 49 4.21 8.03 -15.00
CA ARG A 49 3.73 6.65 -14.98
C ARG A 49 3.74 6.05 -16.37
N ASN A 50 4.32 4.87 -16.46
CA ASN A 50 4.17 4.01 -17.63
C ASN A 50 3.55 2.68 -17.16
N SER A 51 2.31 2.75 -16.67
CA SER A 51 1.58 1.61 -16.11
C SER A 51 0.09 1.74 -16.41
N ALA A 52 -0.53 0.63 -16.79
CA ALA A 52 -1.98 0.54 -16.99
C ALA A 52 -2.77 0.51 -15.66
N ILE A 53 -2.09 0.39 -14.52
CA ILE A 53 -2.74 0.35 -13.21
C ILE A 53 -2.60 1.72 -12.53
N PRO A 54 -3.71 2.46 -12.33
CA PRO A 54 -3.70 3.74 -11.65
C PRO A 54 -3.26 3.62 -10.19
N LEU A 55 -2.87 4.74 -9.60
CA LEU A 55 -2.74 4.88 -8.15
C LEU A 55 -4.11 5.18 -7.53
N LEU A 56 -4.23 4.87 -6.23
CA LEU A 56 -5.43 5.12 -5.46
C LEU A 56 -5.76 6.62 -5.41
N ASP A 57 -6.99 6.98 -5.72
CA ASP A 57 -7.52 8.31 -5.43
C ASP A 57 -7.73 8.45 -3.91
N LYS A 58 -7.02 9.40 -3.30
CA LYS A 58 -6.95 9.56 -1.84
C LYS A 58 -7.84 10.70 -1.32
N LYS A 59 -8.61 11.38 -2.17
CA LYS A 59 -9.33 12.61 -1.81
C LYS A 59 -10.35 12.41 -0.67
N ASP A 60 -11.03 11.26 -0.66
CA ASP A 60 -12.11 10.96 0.27
C ASP A 60 -11.73 9.89 1.30
N ILE A 61 -10.44 9.67 1.53
CA ILE A 61 -9.95 8.67 2.50
C ILE A 61 -9.68 9.36 3.83
N HIS A 62 -10.36 8.92 4.89
CA HIS A 62 -10.22 9.44 6.25
C HIS A 62 -9.07 8.77 7.01
N ALA A 63 -7.88 8.78 6.43
CA ALA A 63 -6.65 8.20 6.99
C ALA A 63 -5.47 9.15 6.82
N ARG A 64 -4.45 9.00 7.65
CA ARG A 64 -3.18 9.71 7.49
C ARG A 64 -2.31 8.93 6.50
N ILE A 65 -2.04 9.51 5.35
CA ILE A 65 -1.17 8.92 4.33
C ILE A 65 0.01 9.86 4.11
N GLU A 66 1.18 9.42 4.53
CA GLU A 66 2.41 10.21 4.42
C GLU A 66 2.92 10.29 2.97
N PRO A 67 3.62 11.37 2.61
CA PRO A 67 4.27 11.50 1.31
C PRO A 67 5.23 10.34 1.03
N GLY A 68 5.27 9.88 -0.23
CA GLY A 68 6.13 8.77 -0.67
C GLY A 68 5.53 7.38 -0.45
N ALA A 69 4.33 7.26 0.12
CA ALA A 69 3.57 6.01 0.09
C ALA A 69 3.02 5.76 -1.33
N ILE A 70 3.28 4.57 -1.87
CA ILE A 70 2.80 4.14 -3.20
C ILE A 70 1.66 3.16 -3.00
N ILE A 71 0.45 3.57 -3.37
CA ILE A 71 -0.77 2.80 -3.17
C ILE A 71 -1.48 2.64 -4.51
N ARG A 72 -1.70 1.41 -4.95
CA ARG A 72 -2.42 1.12 -6.19
C ARG A 72 -3.93 1.25 -5.99
N GLU A 73 -4.65 1.42 -7.11
CA GLU A 73 -6.12 1.41 -7.10
C GLU A 73 -6.70 0.13 -6.48
N GLN A 74 -7.99 0.17 -6.15
CA GLN A 74 -8.73 -0.92 -5.50
C GLN A 74 -8.21 -1.30 -4.10
N VAL A 75 -7.26 -0.57 -3.53
CA VAL A 75 -6.90 -0.71 -2.12
C VAL A 75 -7.98 -0.07 -1.26
N GLN A 76 -8.39 -0.77 -0.20
CA GLN A 76 -9.34 -0.25 0.79
C GLN A 76 -8.59 0.13 2.06
N ILE A 77 -8.81 1.34 2.54
CA ILE A 77 -8.17 1.87 3.75
C ILE A 77 -9.26 2.34 4.70
N GLY A 78 -9.31 1.72 5.88
CA GLY A 78 -10.26 2.06 6.93
C GLY A 78 -9.93 3.39 7.61
N ASP A 79 -10.93 3.95 8.29
CA ASP A 79 -10.82 5.24 8.97
C ASP A 79 -9.70 5.22 10.04
N ASN A 80 -9.05 6.36 10.23
CA ASN A 80 -7.97 6.55 11.19
C ASN A 80 -6.74 5.64 10.99
N ALA A 81 -6.65 4.95 9.86
CA ALA A 81 -5.43 4.23 9.50
C ALA A 81 -4.26 5.20 9.30
N VAL A 82 -3.05 4.71 9.48
CA VAL A 82 -1.82 5.46 9.28
C VAL A 82 -0.93 4.71 8.29
N ILE A 83 -0.67 5.33 7.16
CA ILE A 83 0.26 4.78 6.14
C ILE A 83 1.50 5.67 6.12
N MET A 84 2.61 5.11 6.54
CA MET A 84 3.87 5.86 6.65
C MET A 84 4.60 5.97 5.31
N MET A 85 5.59 6.85 5.28
CA MET A 85 6.40 7.12 4.09
C MET A 85 7.08 5.86 3.57
N GLY A 86 7.11 5.69 2.24
CA GLY A 86 7.77 4.57 1.57
C GLY A 86 7.00 3.25 1.64
N ALA A 87 5.84 3.18 2.27
CA ALA A 87 5.00 1.99 2.22
C ALA A 87 4.53 1.73 0.78
N VAL A 88 4.54 0.46 0.37
CA VAL A 88 4.12 0.01 -0.96
C VAL A 88 2.94 -0.94 -0.82
N ILE A 89 1.78 -0.54 -1.32
CA ILE A 89 0.54 -1.28 -1.16
C ILE A 89 -0.02 -1.64 -2.53
N ASN A 90 -0.06 -2.93 -2.81
CA ASN A 90 -0.46 -3.44 -4.11
C ASN A 90 -1.99 -3.56 -4.21
N ILE A 91 -2.46 -3.73 -5.45
CA ILE A 91 -3.88 -3.78 -5.82
C ILE A 91 -4.69 -4.76 -4.97
N GLY A 92 -5.89 -4.36 -4.57
CA GLY A 92 -6.84 -5.19 -3.85
C GLY A 92 -6.50 -5.48 -2.38
N ALA A 93 -5.44 -4.88 -1.84
CA ALA A 93 -5.16 -4.99 -0.41
C ALA A 93 -6.23 -4.27 0.42
N VAL A 94 -6.47 -4.78 1.64
CA VAL A 94 -7.43 -4.22 2.59
C VAL A 94 -6.72 -3.90 3.89
N ILE A 95 -6.91 -2.69 4.41
CA ILE A 95 -6.32 -2.20 5.66
C ILE A 95 -7.48 -1.76 6.56
N GLY A 96 -7.59 -2.38 7.73
CA GLY A 96 -8.64 -2.08 8.69
C GLY A 96 -8.45 -0.76 9.44
N GLU A 97 -9.53 -0.32 10.07
CA GLU A 97 -9.61 0.89 10.86
C GLU A 97 -8.51 0.97 11.95
N GLY A 98 -7.86 2.13 12.10
CA GLY A 98 -6.87 2.38 13.13
C GLY A 98 -5.55 1.58 12.98
N THR A 99 -5.36 0.90 11.85
CA THR A 99 -4.16 0.12 11.57
C THR A 99 -3.02 1.01 11.09
N MET A 100 -1.81 0.74 11.55
CA MET A 100 -0.59 1.39 11.08
C MET A 100 0.18 0.47 10.13
N ILE A 101 0.49 0.99 8.96
CA ILE A 101 1.45 0.43 8.00
C ILE A 101 2.70 1.30 8.07
N ASP A 102 3.76 0.79 8.66
CA ASP A 102 4.95 1.56 8.99
C ASP A 102 5.88 1.74 7.76
N MET A 103 6.96 2.49 7.96
CA MET A 103 7.87 2.93 6.88
C MET A 103 8.40 1.77 6.05
N GLY A 104 8.27 1.87 4.74
CA GLY A 104 8.83 0.89 3.81
C GLY A 104 8.18 -0.51 3.87
N ALA A 105 7.10 -0.69 4.61
CA ALA A 105 6.38 -1.97 4.62
C ALA A 105 5.74 -2.24 3.25
N VAL A 106 5.69 -3.51 2.86
CA VAL A 106 5.16 -3.96 1.58
C VAL A 106 3.96 -4.87 1.80
N LEU A 107 2.81 -4.45 1.30
CA LEU A 107 1.61 -5.28 1.22
C LEU A 107 1.43 -5.76 -0.22
N GLY A 108 1.60 -7.04 -0.42
CA GLY A 108 1.37 -7.70 -1.70
C GLY A 108 -0.09 -7.64 -2.13
N GLY A 109 -0.35 -8.03 -3.37
CA GLY A 109 -1.70 -8.00 -3.93
C GLY A 109 -2.68 -8.79 -3.07
N ARG A 110 -3.85 -8.19 -2.78
CA ARG A 110 -4.95 -8.78 -2.01
C ARG A 110 -4.63 -9.08 -0.53
N ALA A 111 -3.48 -8.69 0.00
CA ALA A 111 -3.19 -8.85 1.42
C ALA A 111 -4.27 -8.17 2.29
N MET A 112 -4.74 -8.86 3.32
CA MET A 112 -5.79 -8.39 4.21
C MET A 112 -5.22 -8.14 5.60
N VAL A 113 -5.38 -6.91 6.10
CA VAL A 113 -4.97 -6.52 7.45
C VAL A 113 -6.19 -6.02 8.20
N GLY A 114 -6.46 -6.60 9.34
CA GLY A 114 -7.56 -6.25 10.22
C GLY A 114 -7.40 -4.87 10.88
N LYS A 115 -8.21 -4.62 11.91
CA LYS A 115 -8.23 -3.37 12.65
C LYS A 115 -7.15 -3.31 13.73
N ARG A 116 -6.69 -2.09 14.05
CA ARG A 116 -5.77 -1.80 15.15
C ARG A 116 -4.51 -2.68 15.12
N CYS A 117 -4.07 -3.05 13.92
CA CYS A 117 -2.81 -3.75 13.70
C CYS A 117 -1.65 -2.76 13.60
N HIS A 118 -0.44 -3.29 13.81
CA HIS A 118 0.78 -2.58 13.48
C HIS A 118 1.63 -3.47 12.58
N ILE A 119 1.80 -3.06 11.34
CA ILE A 119 2.70 -3.70 10.38
C ILE A 119 4.02 -2.92 10.41
N GLY A 120 5.03 -3.49 11.06
CA GLY A 120 6.30 -2.83 11.36
C GLY A 120 7.11 -2.45 10.12
N ALA A 121 8.05 -1.54 10.32
CA ALA A 121 8.88 -1.00 9.25
C ALA A 121 9.58 -2.08 8.43
N GLY A 122 9.51 -2.00 7.11
CA GLY A 122 10.12 -2.95 6.20
C GLY A 122 9.50 -4.36 6.21
N ALA A 123 8.42 -4.59 6.95
CA ALA A 123 7.74 -5.89 6.93
C ALA A 123 7.10 -6.17 5.56
N VAL A 124 7.05 -7.43 5.17
CA VAL A 124 6.50 -7.88 3.89
C VAL A 124 5.37 -8.87 4.14
N LEU A 125 4.17 -8.51 3.70
CA LEU A 125 3.07 -9.45 3.54
C LEU A 125 3.02 -9.87 2.07
N ALA A 126 3.34 -11.12 1.77
CA ALA A 126 3.42 -11.62 0.41
C ALA A 126 2.06 -11.50 -0.29
N GLY A 127 2.10 -11.22 -1.58
CA GLY A 127 0.90 -11.02 -2.38
C GLY A 127 0.57 -12.22 -3.23
N VAL A 128 -0.73 -12.41 -3.45
CA VAL A 128 -1.24 -13.35 -4.45
C VAL A 128 -2.22 -12.61 -5.35
N VAL A 129 -1.88 -12.51 -6.62
CA VAL A 129 -2.74 -11.94 -7.65
C VAL A 129 -3.33 -13.06 -8.51
N GLU A 130 -2.54 -14.06 -8.84
CA GLU A 130 -2.91 -15.20 -9.68
C GLU A 130 -2.46 -16.53 -9.05
N PRO A 131 -3.28 -17.56 -9.11
CA PRO A 131 -4.66 -17.57 -9.60
C PRO A 131 -5.62 -16.84 -8.64
N PRO A 132 -6.80 -16.36 -9.11
CA PRO A 132 -7.77 -15.67 -8.25
C PRO A 132 -8.26 -16.50 -7.05
N SER A 133 -8.15 -17.82 -7.14
CA SER A 133 -8.49 -18.76 -6.06
C SER A 133 -7.41 -18.89 -4.97
N ALA A 134 -6.21 -18.37 -5.20
CA ALA A 134 -5.15 -18.45 -4.21
C ALA A 134 -5.49 -17.59 -2.97
N THR A 135 -5.20 -18.14 -1.80
CA THR A 135 -5.47 -17.47 -0.53
C THR A 135 -4.45 -16.35 -0.28
N PRO A 136 -4.89 -15.12 -0.03
CA PRO A 136 -3.98 -14.04 0.33
C PRO A 136 -3.46 -14.22 1.77
N VAL A 137 -2.47 -13.43 2.15
CA VAL A 137 -2.11 -13.23 3.55
C VAL A 137 -3.29 -12.57 4.27
N VAL A 138 -3.65 -13.11 5.44
CA VAL A 138 -4.68 -12.55 6.31
C VAL A 138 -4.08 -12.28 7.68
N VAL A 139 -4.05 -11.03 8.07
CA VAL A 139 -3.70 -10.58 9.42
C VAL A 139 -4.98 -10.14 10.10
N GLU A 140 -5.37 -10.83 11.18
CA GLU A 140 -6.58 -10.50 11.93
C GLU A 140 -6.41 -9.24 12.79
N ASP A 141 -7.42 -8.89 13.60
CA ASP A 141 -7.40 -7.67 14.41
C ASP A 141 -6.32 -7.68 15.51
N ASN A 142 -5.86 -6.50 15.92
CA ASN A 142 -4.96 -6.31 17.06
C ASN A 142 -3.60 -7.04 16.97
N VAL A 143 -3.15 -7.36 15.76
CA VAL A 143 -1.87 -8.06 15.52
C VAL A 143 -0.72 -7.07 15.40
N LEU A 144 0.44 -7.46 15.94
CA LEU A 144 1.71 -6.77 15.74
C LEU A 144 2.64 -7.61 14.87
N ILE A 145 3.01 -7.09 13.73
CA ILE A 145 4.07 -7.65 12.86
C ILE A 145 5.33 -6.82 13.07
N GLY A 146 6.39 -7.44 13.59
CA GLY A 146 7.66 -6.79 13.86
C GLY A 146 8.37 -6.31 12.60
N ALA A 147 9.28 -5.35 12.76
CA ALA A 147 10.04 -4.77 11.65
C ALA A 147 10.80 -5.87 10.87
N ASN A 148 10.83 -5.73 9.55
CA ASN A 148 11.47 -6.66 8.61
C ASN A 148 10.99 -8.13 8.70
N ALA A 149 9.85 -8.39 9.33
CA ALA A 149 9.24 -9.72 9.28
C ALA A 149 8.63 -9.99 7.90
N VAL A 150 8.63 -11.24 7.49
CA VAL A 150 8.05 -11.70 6.23
C VAL A 150 6.96 -12.72 6.52
N VAL A 151 5.78 -12.50 5.96
CA VAL A 151 4.67 -13.46 5.99
C VAL A 151 4.42 -13.93 4.57
N ILE A 152 4.56 -15.25 4.31
CA ILE A 152 4.37 -15.79 2.97
C ILE A 152 2.88 -15.87 2.60
N GLU A 153 2.59 -16.05 1.31
CA GLU A 153 1.23 -16.17 0.79
C GLU A 153 0.45 -17.32 1.45
N GLY A 154 -0.84 -17.12 1.61
CA GLY A 154 -1.76 -18.10 2.18
C GLY A 154 -1.79 -18.17 3.70
N VAL A 155 -0.85 -17.54 4.38
CA VAL A 155 -0.74 -17.58 5.85
C VAL A 155 -1.78 -16.66 6.50
N ARG A 156 -2.39 -17.17 7.58
CA ARG A 156 -3.26 -16.42 8.49
C ARG A 156 -2.56 -16.17 9.82
N ILE A 157 -2.55 -14.92 10.25
CA ILE A 157 -2.07 -14.49 11.57
C ILE A 157 -3.29 -14.19 12.45
N GLY A 158 -3.52 -14.99 13.47
CA GLY A 158 -4.68 -14.89 14.35
C GLY A 158 -4.67 -13.64 15.23
N GLU A 159 -5.86 -13.23 15.66
CA GLU A 159 -6.09 -12.01 16.44
C GLU A 159 -5.17 -11.90 17.67
N GLY A 160 -4.65 -10.69 17.92
CA GLY A 160 -3.82 -10.39 19.08
C GLY A 160 -2.43 -11.04 19.08
N SER A 161 -2.04 -11.69 17.99
CA SER A 161 -0.73 -12.33 17.88
C SER A 161 0.40 -11.32 17.65
N VAL A 162 1.61 -11.74 17.99
CA VAL A 162 2.84 -10.96 17.77
C VAL A 162 3.82 -11.78 16.94
N VAL A 163 4.24 -11.23 15.83
CA VAL A 163 5.35 -11.73 15.03
C VAL A 163 6.59 -10.90 15.36
N ALA A 164 7.64 -11.54 15.86
CA ALA A 164 8.87 -10.84 16.23
C ALA A 164 9.58 -10.25 14.99
N ALA A 165 10.36 -9.21 15.20
CA ALA A 165 11.13 -8.58 14.14
C ALA A 165 12.07 -9.56 13.43
N GLY A 166 12.19 -9.43 12.10
CA GLY A 166 13.05 -10.29 11.27
C GLY A 166 12.59 -11.73 11.10
N SER A 167 11.40 -12.08 11.58
CA SER A 167 10.87 -13.44 11.46
C SER A 167 10.35 -13.75 10.07
N VAL A 168 10.39 -15.04 9.67
CA VAL A 168 9.76 -15.52 8.44
C VAL A 168 8.66 -16.51 8.79
N VAL A 169 7.41 -16.09 8.64
CA VAL A 169 6.22 -16.87 8.97
C VAL A 169 5.79 -17.66 7.74
N ILE A 170 5.80 -18.99 7.87
CA ILE A 170 5.50 -19.92 6.77
C ILE A 170 4.27 -20.79 7.06
N GLU A 171 3.70 -20.68 8.26
CA GLU A 171 2.50 -21.41 8.70
C GLU A 171 1.56 -20.49 9.45
N ASP A 172 0.30 -20.88 9.55
CA ASP A 172 -0.71 -20.13 10.29
C ASP A 172 -0.33 -19.95 11.75
N VAL A 173 -0.61 -18.76 12.28
CA VAL A 173 -0.38 -18.40 13.68
C VAL A 173 -1.72 -18.34 14.40
N ALA A 174 -1.91 -19.16 15.43
CA ALA A 174 -3.13 -19.14 16.24
C ALA A 174 -3.28 -17.80 17.00
N PRO A 175 -4.52 -17.37 17.34
CA PRO A 175 -4.74 -16.13 18.08
C PRO A 175 -3.95 -16.06 19.39
N GLY A 176 -3.45 -14.86 19.73
CA GLY A 176 -2.72 -14.59 20.97
C GLY A 176 -1.34 -15.24 21.07
N MET A 177 -0.77 -15.71 19.99
CA MET A 177 0.55 -16.35 19.98
C MET A 177 1.68 -15.35 19.71
N VAL A 178 2.84 -15.64 20.26
CA VAL A 178 4.11 -14.96 19.91
C VAL A 178 4.96 -15.93 19.10
N VAL A 179 5.33 -15.52 17.89
CA VAL A 179 6.19 -16.33 17.02
C VAL A 179 7.47 -15.57 16.67
N ALA A 180 8.58 -16.27 16.55
CA ALA A 180 9.88 -15.68 16.22
C ALA A 180 10.79 -16.65 15.47
N GLY A 181 11.71 -16.10 14.68
CA GLY A 181 12.78 -16.85 14.01
C GLY A 181 12.54 -17.09 12.52
N VAL A 182 13.44 -17.86 11.91
CA VAL A 182 13.44 -18.23 10.50
C VAL A 182 13.70 -19.75 10.38
N PRO A 183 12.66 -20.57 10.16
CA PRO A 183 11.25 -20.21 10.16
C PRO A 183 10.75 -19.76 11.53
N ALA A 184 9.68 -18.97 11.56
CA ALA A 184 9.06 -18.52 12.81
C ALA A 184 8.41 -19.69 13.53
N LEU A 185 8.76 -19.83 14.81
CA LEU A 185 8.21 -20.85 15.69
C LEU A 185 7.50 -20.18 16.87
N SER A 186 6.46 -20.84 17.37
CA SER A 186 5.74 -20.37 18.54
C SER A 186 6.63 -20.40 19.77
N LEU A 187 6.73 -19.26 20.46
CA LEU A 187 7.52 -19.13 21.67
C LEU A 187 6.69 -19.37 22.94
N ILE A 188 5.50 -18.79 23.02
CA ILE A 188 4.62 -18.89 24.21
C ILE A 188 3.19 -18.52 23.83
N HIS A 189 2.19 -19.10 24.55
CA HIS A 189 0.88 -18.49 24.74
C HIS A 189 1.03 -17.25 25.63
N ILE A 190 0.59 -16.08 25.18
CA ILE A 190 0.51 -14.90 26.06
C ILE A 190 -0.68 -15.10 27.00
N SER A 191 -0.51 -15.89 28.06
CA SER A 191 -1.55 -16.06 29.05
C SER A 191 -1.11 -15.74 30.48
N GLU A 192 0.21 -15.67 30.75
CA GLU A 192 0.71 -15.23 32.07
C GLU A 192 2.13 -14.65 32.00
N PRO A 193 2.50 -13.69 32.89
CA PRO A 193 3.87 -13.23 32.98
C PRO A 193 4.76 -14.40 33.45
N THR A 194 5.76 -14.72 32.67
CA THR A 194 6.76 -15.76 33.01
C THR A 194 7.42 -15.39 34.33
N ARG A 195 7.20 -16.19 35.40
CA ARG A 195 8.00 -16.08 36.60
C ARG A 195 9.44 -16.41 36.19
N GLN A 196 10.33 -15.46 36.41
CA GLN A 196 11.75 -15.66 36.24
C GLN A 196 12.18 -16.77 37.16
N ALA A 197 12.78 -17.86 36.63
CA ALA A 197 13.33 -18.93 37.44
C ALA A 197 14.39 -18.33 38.37
N GLU A 198 14.20 -18.49 39.67
CA GLU A 198 15.22 -18.12 40.64
C GLU A 198 16.44 -19.06 40.44
N ILE A 199 17.55 -18.45 40.03
CA ILE A 199 18.83 -19.15 39.99
C ILE A 199 19.31 -19.23 41.46
N SER A 200 19.13 -20.38 42.08
CA SER A 200 19.79 -20.70 43.38
C SER A 200 21.26 -20.97 43.13
N TYR A 201 22.11 -20.20 43.76
CA TYR A 201 23.54 -20.44 43.83
C TYR A 201 23.84 -21.57 44.85
#